data_a1bbfe71d8fa63fc6374a34710b5266e
#
_entry.id   a1bbfe71d8fa63fc6374a34710b5266e
#
_cell.length_a   1.000
_cell.length_b   1.000
_cell.length_c   1.000
_cell.angle_alpha   90.00
_cell.angle_beta   90.00
_cell.angle_gamma   90.00
#
_symmetry.space_group_name_H-M   'P 1'
#
loop_
_entity.id
_entity.type
_entity.pdbx_description
1 polymer ?
#
loop_
_entity_poly.entity_id
_entity_poly.type
_entity_poly.pdbx_seq_one_letter_code
_entity_poly.pdbx_strand_id
1 'polypeptide(L)'
;MKSINRRGFLKKSAVATAGLMVNAPAIKKGFAKNSPNETINVAVVGIRSRGGIYGGGGHYGNFCKIPNVRVTAVCDVDERLFPKAVDEVEKLGGNRPKTVADFRELLEDKDIDAVSIATPDHWHALMTIWACQVGKDVYVEKPVSYCLAEGRKMVQAARKYNRVVQAGTQSRSSRLVQEAVKFLQDGKLGDIYMGRGIVYRYRGNIGYTKDSPIPKGVNWNLFLGPAPYRPFNESRFSYNWHWYWDTSTTEFGNNGVHLMDKVRWGMNKRVHPVKIQCMGGFFAQDSDQEVPNIQTAAFKYEDGVIMECEIRSLFTNSEHDSKEGVFFYASEGWAYLGGREFQTYLGKGRKEEPGPTISYKDLAPVESEIKGVDPHYINFIDCVRSRRWQNLNADILEGHMSTAMMHLGNIAYRTGRTLTFNPYSERFIDDDDANSYLTREYRQPYAVPNEV
;
A
#
# COMPACT_ATOMS: atom_id res chain seq x y z
N MET A 1 52.36 6.95 -40.41
CA MET A 1 51.09 6.86 -39.68
C MET A 1 50.80 8.17 -38.98
N LYS A 2 49.82 8.95 -39.47
CA LYS A 2 49.48 10.26 -38.86
C LYS A 2 48.46 10.02 -37.74
N SER A 3 48.79 10.41 -36.50
CA SER A 3 47.93 10.30 -35.32
C SER A 3 46.73 11.26 -35.44
N ILE A 4 45.53 10.73 -35.34
CA ILE A 4 44.31 11.51 -35.29
C ILE A 4 44.12 12.01 -33.84
N ASN A 5 44.16 13.32 -33.63
CA ASN A 5 43.99 13.90 -32.33
C ASN A 5 42.47 13.95 -31.90
N ARG A 6 42.20 13.96 -30.59
CA ARG A 6 40.87 13.92 -30.00
C ARG A 6 39.94 15.03 -30.48
N ARG A 7 40.43 16.19 -30.86
CA ARG A 7 39.63 17.32 -31.39
C ARG A 7 39.08 17.06 -32.82
N GLY A 8 39.81 16.26 -33.65
CA GLY A 8 39.36 15.89 -34.98
C GLY A 8 38.25 14.85 -34.99
N PHE A 9 38.20 13.98 -33.95
CA PHE A 9 37.17 12.98 -33.79
C PHE A 9 35.84 13.63 -33.36
N LEU A 10 35.88 14.58 -32.42
CA LEU A 10 34.64 15.28 -31.92
C LEU A 10 34.01 16.21 -32.99
N LYS A 11 34.78 16.78 -33.92
CA LYS A 11 34.22 17.57 -35.01
C LYS A 11 33.56 16.76 -36.11
N LYS A 12 33.92 15.48 -36.28
CA LYS A 12 33.25 14.59 -37.25
C LYS A 12 31.99 13.91 -36.69
N SER A 13 31.86 13.78 -35.39
CA SER A 13 30.65 13.25 -34.74
C SER A 13 29.52 14.29 -34.62
N ALA A 14 29.82 15.59 -34.68
CA ALA A 14 28.85 16.66 -34.57
C ALA A 14 28.09 16.97 -35.89
N VAL A 15 28.54 16.47 -37.02
CA VAL A 15 27.91 16.70 -38.32
C VAL A 15 26.95 15.57 -38.75
N ALA A 16 27.01 14.41 -38.04
CA ALA A 16 26.15 13.27 -38.34
C ALA A 16 24.82 13.23 -37.55
N THR A 17 24.62 14.18 -36.62
CA THR A 17 23.41 14.23 -35.74
C THR A 17 22.43 15.35 -36.10
N ALA A 18 22.66 16.12 -37.17
CA ALA A 18 21.82 17.24 -37.54
C ALA A 18 20.84 16.93 -38.70
N GLY A 19 20.58 15.68 -39.04
CA GLY A 19 19.84 15.30 -40.21
C GLY A 19 18.71 14.30 -40.07
N LEU A 20 18.17 14.06 -38.85
CA LEU A 20 16.97 13.22 -38.66
C LEU A 20 16.07 13.77 -37.57
N MET A 21 15.61 15.01 -37.70
CA MET A 21 14.31 15.37 -37.11
C MET A 21 13.24 14.85 -38.07
N VAL A 22 12.99 13.57 -38.02
CA VAL A 22 11.75 12.99 -38.52
C VAL A 22 10.66 13.49 -37.58
N ASN A 23 9.73 14.30 -38.12
CA ASN A 23 8.47 14.62 -37.48
C ASN A 23 7.82 13.32 -37.01
N ALA A 24 7.99 12.96 -35.75
CA ALA A 24 7.14 11.96 -35.14
C ALA A 24 5.73 12.55 -35.13
N PRO A 25 4.75 11.94 -35.81
CA PRO A 25 3.39 12.40 -35.72
C PRO A 25 3.01 12.38 -34.26
N ALA A 26 2.51 13.52 -33.75
CA ALA A 26 1.85 13.55 -32.46
C ALA A 26 0.76 12.47 -32.50
N ILE A 27 0.99 11.36 -31.84
CA ILE A 27 -0.02 10.31 -31.63
C ILE A 27 -1.08 10.99 -30.77
N LYS A 28 -2.10 11.56 -31.43
CA LYS A 28 -3.35 11.84 -30.75
C LYS A 28 -3.74 10.55 -30.09
N LYS A 29 -3.86 10.55 -28.74
CA LYS A 29 -4.49 9.48 -27.98
C LYS A 29 -5.95 9.37 -28.44
N GLY A 30 -6.17 8.76 -29.58
CA GLY A 30 -7.46 8.24 -29.95
C GLY A 30 -7.63 6.98 -29.13
N PHE A 31 -8.65 6.91 -28.32
CA PHE A 31 -9.11 5.65 -27.74
C PHE A 31 -9.39 4.71 -28.92
N ALA A 32 -8.46 3.80 -29.18
CA ALA A 32 -8.66 2.80 -30.22
C ALA A 32 -9.86 1.95 -29.84
N LYS A 33 -10.80 1.79 -30.74
CA LYS A 33 -11.99 0.98 -30.54
C LYS A 33 -11.57 -0.48 -30.36
N ASN A 34 -11.84 -1.01 -29.15
CA ASN A 34 -12.02 -2.42 -28.80
C ASN A 34 -11.32 -3.46 -29.70
N SER A 35 -10.01 -3.55 -29.64
CA SER A 35 -9.33 -4.79 -30.01
C SER A 35 -9.44 -5.80 -28.85
N PRO A 36 -9.81 -7.06 -29.06
CA PRO A 36 -9.78 -8.09 -28.03
C PRO A 36 -8.40 -8.23 -27.36
N ASN A 37 -7.33 -7.91 -28.09
CA ASN A 37 -5.94 -7.93 -27.62
C ASN A 37 -5.57 -6.74 -26.71
N GLU A 38 -6.45 -5.79 -26.50
CA GLU A 38 -6.24 -4.62 -25.62
C GLU A 38 -7.03 -4.71 -24.32
N THR A 39 -7.85 -5.73 -24.15
CA THR A 39 -8.62 -5.97 -22.92
C THR A 39 -7.72 -6.57 -21.86
N ILE A 40 -7.66 -5.93 -20.69
CA ILE A 40 -6.97 -6.46 -19.51
C ILE A 40 -7.96 -7.25 -18.67
N ASN A 41 -7.67 -8.52 -18.45
CA ASN A 41 -8.46 -9.42 -17.62
C ASN A 41 -7.90 -9.44 -16.19
N VAL A 42 -8.73 -9.06 -15.22
CA VAL A 42 -8.36 -8.96 -13.81
C VAL A 42 -9.11 -10.01 -12.99
N ALA A 43 -8.39 -10.71 -12.12
CA ALA A 43 -9.02 -11.51 -11.06
C ALA A 43 -8.95 -10.74 -9.74
N VAL A 44 -10.06 -10.73 -8.96
CA VAL A 44 -10.13 -10.07 -7.66
C VAL A 44 -10.18 -11.11 -6.55
N VAL A 45 -9.25 -10.99 -5.59
CA VAL A 45 -9.02 -11.95 -4.50
C VAL A 45 -9.31 -11.30 -3.16
N GLY A 46 -10.15 -11.96 -2.31
CA GLY A 46 -10.61 -11.39 -1.05
C GLY A 46 -11.78 -10.43 -1.27
N ILE A 47 -12.96 -10.96 -1.65
CA ILE A 47 -14.09 -10.16 -2.13
C ILE A 47 -15.03 -9.65 -1.04
N ARG A 48 -14.85 -10.05 0.21
CA ARG A 48 -15.78 -9.70 1.29
C ARG A 48 -15.88 -8.20 1.54
N SER A 49 -14.75 -7.53 1.72
CA SER A 49 -14.71 -6.12 2.14
C SER A 49 -14.11 -5.23 1.04
N ARG A 50 -12.82 -4.93 1.12
CA ARG A 50 -12.12 -4.05 0.20
C ARG A 50 -12.17 -4.54 -1.25
N GLY A 51 -12.22 -5.85 -1.47
CA GLY A 51 -12.39 -6.45 -2.79
C GLY A 51 -13.73 -6.14 -3.45
N GLY A 52 -14.80 -5.89 -2.68
CA GLY A 52 -16.05 -5.44 -3.30
C GLY A 52 -17.32 -5.44 -2.47
N ILE A 53 -17.79 -6.58 -1.95
CA ILE A 53 -19.17 -6.78 -1.48
C ILE A 53 -19.64 -5.78 -0.41
N TYR A 54 -18.83 -5.55 0.61
CA TYR A 54 -19.16 -4.63 1.70
C TYR A 54 -18.32 -3.34 1.66
N GLY A 55 -17.49 -3.17 0.64
CA GLY A 55 -16.61 -2.02 0.42
C GLY A 55 -17.14 -0.99 -0.60
N GLY A 56 -18.46 -0.98 -0.87
CA GLY A 56 -19.03 -0.02 -1.82
C GLY A 56 -18.58 -0.22 -3.28
N GLY A 57 -18.40 -1.49 -3.68
CA GLY A 57 -17.91 -1.87 -4.99
C GLY A 57 -16.37 -2.03 -5.07
N GLY A 58 -15.62 -1.55 -4.08
CA GLY A 58 -14.21 -1.83 -3.88
C GLY A 58 -13.37 -2.03 -5.15
N HIS A 59 -12.54 -3.06 -5.17
CA HIS A 59 -11.66 -3.36 -6.30
C HIS A 59 -12.44 -3.71 -7.57
N TYR A 60 -13.34 -4.69 -7.54
CA TYR A 60 -14.05 -5.07 -8.76
C TYR A 60 -14.94 -3.94 -9.29
N GLY A 61 -15.54 -3.14 -8.40
CA GLY A 61 -16.36 -2.01 -8.79
C GLY A 61 -15.58 -0.88 -9.48
N ASN A 62 -14.30 -0.73 -9.16
CA ASN A 62 -13.41 0.18 -9.88
C ASN A 62 -13.00 -0.42 -11.23
N PHE A 63 -12.50 -1.66 -11.26
CA PHE A 63 -12.02 -2.29 -12.49
C PHE A 63 -13.13 -2.45 -13.54
N CYS A 64 -14.35 -2.83 -13.15
CA CYS A 64 -15.49 -2.96 -14.09
C CYS A 64 -15.85 -1.67 -14.82
N LYS A 65 -15.49 -0.50 -14.29
CA LYS A 65 -15.80 0.80 -14.88
C LYS A 65 -14.69 1.34 -15.80
N ILE A 66 -13.51 0.72 -15.78
CA ILE A 66 -12.39 1.17 -16.63
C ILE A 66 -12.55 0.57 -18.03
N PRO A 67 -12.53 1.38 -19.11
CA PRO A 67 -12.65 0.89 -20.48
C PRO A 67 -11.60 -0.18 -20.81
N ASN A 68 -12.04 -1.25 -21.48
CA ASN A 68 -11.20 -2.39 -21.86
C ASN A 68 -10.51 -3.09 -20.66
N VAL A 69 -11.21 -3.14 -19.52
CA VAL A 69 -10.85 -3.96 -18.37
C VAL A 69 -12.03 -4.86 -18.04
N ARG A 70 -11.77 -6.13 -17.78
CA ARG A 70 -12.78 -7.11 -17.36
C ARG A 70 -12.39 -7.79 -16.07
N VAL A 71 -13.32 -7.89 -15.14
CA VAL A 71 -13.17 -8.77 -13.97
C VAL A 71 -13.65 -10.15 -14.39
N THR A 72 -12.70 -11.03 -14.72
CA THR A 72 -12.99 -12.37 -15.28
C THR A 72 -13.09 -13.45 -14.23
N ALA A 73 -12.55 -13.19 -13.03
CA ALA A 73 -12.64 -14.11 -11.91
C ALA A 73 -12.74 -13.38 -10.56
N VAL A 74 -13.44 -14.02 -9.62
CA VAL A 74 -13.47 -13.63 -8.20
C VAL A 74 -13.05 -14.81 -7.34
N CYS A 75 -12.20 -14.56 -6.33
CA CYS A 75 -11.66 -15.60 -5.46
C CYS A 75 -11.88 -15.25 -3.99
N ASP A 76 -12.41 -16.18 -3.22
CA ASP A 76 -12.52 -16.06 -1.77
C ASP A 76 -12.62 -17.45 -1.13
N VAL A 77 -12.12 -17.58 0.08
CA VAL A 77 -12.22 -18.81 0.88
C VAL A 77 -13.62 -19.02 1.48
N ASP A 78 -14.49 -18.05 1.35
CA ASP A 78 -15.91 -18.08 1.76
C ASP A 78 -16.81 -18.11 0.51
N GLU A 79 -17.14 -19.31 0.05
CA GLU A 79 -17.96 -19.52 -1.15
C GLU A 79 -19.37 -18.92 -1.04
N ARG A 80 -19.85 -18.65 0.17
CA ARG A 80 -21.16 -18.01 0.41
C ARG A 80 -21.25 -16.60 -0.14
N LEU A 81 -20.08 -15.98 -0.43
CA LEU A 81 -19.97 -14.63 -1.00
C LEU A 81 -20.12 -14.63 -2.53
N PHE A 82 -19.89 -15.76 -3.20
CA PHE A 82 -19.84 -15.82 -4.66
C PHE A 82 -21.12 -15.37 -5.37
N PRO A 83 -22.33 -15.80 -4.98
CA PRO A 83 -23.53 -15.38 -5.70
C PRO A 83 -23.65 -13.86 -5.81
N LYS A 84 -23.47 -13.17 -4.68
CA LYS A 84 -23.56 -11.70 -4.64
C LYS A 84 -22.46 -11.01 -5.46
N ALA A 85 -21.22 -11.50 -5.36
CA ALA A 85 -20.10 -10.93 -6.10
C ALA A 85 -20.27 -11.09 -7.61
N VAL A 86 -20.72 -12.28 -8.05
CA VAL A 86 -20.99 -12.58 -9.46
C VAL A 86 -22.06 -11.64 -10.02
N ASP A 87 -23.19 -11.49 -9.32
CA ASP A 87 -24.30 -10.64 -9.76
C ASP A 87 -23.88 -9.16 -9.83
N GLU A 88 -23.07 -8.70 -8.86
CA GLU A 88 -22.57 -7.32 -8.87
C GLU A 88 -21.57 -7.07 -10.00
N VAL A 89 -20.63 -7.98 -10.26
CA VAL A 89 -19.67 -7.88 -11.38
C VAL A 89 -20.40 -7.93 -12.71
N GLU A 90 -21.35 -8.83 -12.89
CA GLU A 90 -22.15 -8.93 -14.11
C GLU A 90 -22.94 -7.64 -14.38
N LYS A 91 -23.56 -7.09 -13.34
CA LYS A 91 -24.29 -5.81 -13.42
C LYS A 91 -23.38 -4.63 -13.78
N LEU A 92 -22.16 -4.56 -13.26
CA LEU A 92 -21.23 -3.45 -13.42
C LEU A 92 -20.38 -3.57 -14.70
N GLY A 93 -19.93 -4.77 -15.01
CA GLY A 93 -18.95 -5.04 -16.06
C GLY A 93 -19.51 -5.74 -17.30
N GLY A 94 -20.77 -6.19 -17.26
CA GLY A 94 -21.43 -6.87 -18.39
C GLY A 94 -20.92 -8.28 -18.71
N ASN A 95 -20.11 -8.86 -17.82
CA ASN A 95 -19.63 -10.24 -17.95
C ASN A 95 -19.75 -10.99 -16.62
N ARG A 96 -20.05 -12.29 -16.70
CA ARG A 96 -20.14 -13.17 -15.54
C ARG A 96 -18.78 -13.74 -15.19
N PRO A 97 -18.18 -13.40 -14.02
CA PRO A 97 -16.87 -13.90 -13.63
C PRO A 97 -16.90 -15.36 -13.21
N LYS A 98 -15.76 -16.06 -13.36
CA LYS A 98 -15.53 -17.37 -12.71
C LYS A 98 -15.43 -17.18 -11.19
N THR A 99 -15.83 -18.19 -10.43
CA THR A 99 -15.64 -18.24 -8.98
C THR A 99 -14.60 -19.28 -8.62
N VAL A 100 -13.65 -18.93 -7.76
CA VAL A 100 -12.53 -19.78 -7.40
C VAL A 100 -12.30 -19.69 -5.89
N ALA A 101 -12.16 -20.84 -5.21
CA ALA A 101 -11.87 -20.86 -3.78
C ALA A 101 -10.36 -20.78 -3.48
N ASP A 102 -9.54 -21.36 -4.32
CA ASP A 102 -8.09 -21.42 -4.16
C ASP A 102 -7.38 -20.50 -5.14
N PHE A 103 -6.65 -19.52 -4.62
CA PHE A 103 -5.88 -18.56 -5.44
C PHE A 103 -4.94 -19.23 -6.45
N ARG A 104 -4.42 -20.41 -6.15
CA ARG A 104 -3.48 -21.13 -7.03
C ARG A 104 -4.12 -21.50 -8.38
N GLU A 105 -5.44 -21.71 -8.43
CA GLU A 105 -6.17 -21.96 -9.68
C GLU A 105 -6.15 -20.73 -10.62
N LEU A 106 -6.13 -19.50 -10.06
CA LEU A 106 -5.99 -18.29 -10.86
C LEU A 106 -4.59 -18.15 -11.49
N LEU A 107 -3.58 -18.72 -10.86
CA LEU A 107 -2.19 -18.66 -11.37
C LEU A 107 -2.04 -19.49 -12.65
N GLU A 108 -2.79 -20.58 -12.78
CA GLU A 108 -2.78 -21.48 -13.94
C GLU A 108 -3.60 -20.93 -15.12
N ASP A 109 -4.53 -20.01 -14.87
CA ASP A 109 -5.38 -19.40 -15.91
C ASP A 109 -4.58 -18.37 -16.73
N LYS A 110 -4.28 -18.72 -17.98
CA LYS A 110 -3.48 -17.89 -18.91
C LYS A 110 -4.23 -16.65 -19.41
N ASP A 111 -5.56 -16.63 -19.28
CA ASP A 111 -6.39 -15.51 -19.72
C ASP A 111 -6.43 -14.37 -18.70
N ILE A 112 -5.88 -14.58 -17.49
CA ILE A 112 -5.78 -13.56 -16.46
C ILE A 112 -4.45 -12.81 -16.61
N ASP A 113 -4.51 -11.50 -16.86
CA ASP A 113 -3.35 -10.62 -17.00
C ASP A 113 -2.85 -10.07 -15.66
N ALA A 114 -3.79 -9.76 -14.77
CA ALA A 114 -3.49 -9.15 -13.48
C ALA A 114 -4.37 -9.72 -12.37
N VAL A 115 -3.83 -9.69 -11.15
CA VAL A 115 -4.57 -10.05 -9.93
C VAL A 115 -4.64 -8.85 -8.97
N SER A 116 -5.78 -8.68 -8.33
CA SER A 116 -6.02 -7.63 -7.35
C SER A 116 -6.28 -8.27 -5.99
N ILE A 117 -5.36 -8.11 -5.05
CA ILE A 117 -5.30 -8.83 -3.77
C ILE A 117 -5.81 -7.92 -2.65
N ALA A 118 -6.90 -8.33 -2.01
CA ALA A 118 -7.53 -7.66 -0.87
C ALA A 118 -7.87 -8.65 0.26
N THR A 119 -7.00 -9.64 0.44
CA THR A 119 -7.04 -10.65 1.50
C THR A 119 -6.59 -10.05 2.84
N PRO A 120 -6.59 -10.82 3.96
CA PRO A 120 -5.86 -10.44 5.16
C PRO A 120 -4.35 -10.30 4.94
N ASP A 121 -3.68 -9.49 5.76
CA ASP A 121 -2.28 -9.06 5.63
C ASP A 121 -1.30 -10.22 5.39
N HIS A 122 -1.49 -11.32 6.09
CA HIS A 122 -0.59 -12.48 6.07
C HIS A 122 -0.52 -13.23 4.74
N TRP A 123 -1.45 -12.94 3.80
CA TRP A 123 -1.47 -13.52 2.47
C TRP A 123 -0.84 -12.64 1.39
N HIS A 124 -0.75 -11.33 1.61
CA HIS A 124 -0.39 -10.35 0.58
C HIS A 124 0.93 -10.69 -0.14
N ALA A 125 1.97 -10.99 0.65
CA ALA A 125 3.30 -11.22 0.09
C ALA A 125 3.37 -12.50 -0.74
N LEU A 126 2.88 -13.61 -0.21
CA LEU A 126 2.97 -14.90 -0.89
C LEU A 126 2.20 -14.91 -2.21
N MET A 127 0.96 -14.38 -2.20
CA MET A 127 0.14 -14.26 -3.41
C MET A 127 0.80 -13.34 -4.45
N THR A 128 1.39 -12.21 -4.03
CA THR A 128 2.10 -11.29 -4.93
C THR A 128 3.31 -11.96 -5.57
N ILE A 129 4.12 -12.67 -4.80
CA ILE A 129 5.32 -13.36 -5.29
C ILE A 129 4.91 -14.44 -6.30
N TRP A 130 3.94 -15.29 -5.98
CA TRP A 130 3.45 -16.33 -6.88
C TRP A 130 2.89 -15.75 -8.19
N ALA A 131 2.11 -14.66 -8.11
CA ALA A 131 1.59 -13.98 -9.30
C ALA A 131 2.72 -13.46 -10.19
N CYS A 132 3.74 -12.82 -9.60
CA CYS A 132 4.91 -12.35 -10.33
C CYS A 132 5.65 -13.50 -11.04
N GLN A 133 5.84 -14.64 -10.36
CA GLN A 133 6.54 -15.82 -10.90
C GLN A 133 5.86 -16.40 -12.15
N VAL A 134 4.53 -16.35 -12.21
CA VAL A 134 3.75 -16.83 -13.38
C VAL A 134 3.41 -15.72 -14.37
N GLY A 135 4.01 -14.54 -14.22
CA GLY A 135 3.91 -13.46 -15.21
C GLY A 135 2.68 -12.56 -15.10
N LYS A 136 1.95 -12.58 -13.97
CA LYS A 136 0.79 -11.69 -13.75
C LYS A 136 1.21 -10.40 -13.07
N ASP A 137 0.56 -9.29 -13.44
CA ASP A 137 0.70 -8.01 -12.74
C ASP A 137 -0.17 -7.98 -11.49
N VAL A 138 0.17 -7.13 -10.51
CA VAL A 138 -0.46 -7.19 -9.19
C VAL A 138 -0.85 -5.81 -8.67
N TYR A 139 -2.09 -5.69 -8.22
CA TYR A 139 -2.52 -4.67 -7.29
C TYR A 139 -2.69 -5.31 -5.91
N VAL A 140 -1.94 -4.89 -4.90
CA VAL A 140 -2.01 -5.48 -3.55
C VAL A 140 -2.40 -4.43 -2.52
N GLU A 141 -3.39 -4.73 -1.67
CA GLU A 141 -3.79 -3.84 -0.59
C GLU A 141 -2.67 -3.65 0.45
N LYS A 142 -2.81 -2.56 1.18
CA LYS A 142 -1.96 -2.22 2.33
C LYS A 142 -2.45 -2.96 3.61
N PRO A 143 -1.52 -3.24 4.53
CA PRO A 143 -0.08 -3.21 4.41
C PRO A 143 0.38 -4.28 3.41
N VAL A 144 1.39 -4.00 2.60
CA VAL A 144 1.74 -4.91 1.49
C VAL A 144 2.30 -6.25 1.94
N SER A 145 2.75 -6.35 3.19
CA SER A 145 3.33 -7.57 3.76
C SER A 145 3.01 -7.72 5.24
N TYR A 146 3.12 -8.92 5.75
CA TYR A 146 2.96 -9.22 7.17
C TYR A 146 4.23 -8.96 8.00
N CYS A 147 5.40 -9.12 7.41
CA CYS A 147 6.68 -8.81 8.02
C CYS A 147 7.63 -8.14 7.01
N LEU A 148 8.73 -7.57 7.52
CA LEU A 148 9.64 -6.76 6.70
C LEU A 148 10.30 -7.57 5.57
N ALA A 149 10.80 -8.76 5.86
CA ALA A 149 11.46 -9.61 4.87
C ALA A 149 10.53 -10.01 3.71
N GLU A 150 9.23 -10.22 3.98
CA GLU A 150 8.23 -10.49 2.95
C GLU A 150 8.12 -9.32 1.97
N GLY A 151 8.01 -8.08 2.47
CA GLY A 151 7.90 -6.89 1.64
C GLY A 151 9.12 -6.71 0.73
N ARG A 152 10.33 -6.97 1.23
CA ARG A 152 11.56 -6.93 0.43
C ARG A 152 11.54 -7.99 -0.69
N LYS A 153 11.06 -9.19 -0.41
CA LYS A 153 10.93 -10.26 -1.41
C LYS A 153 9.88 -9.93 -2.48
N MET A 154 8.79 -9.24 -2.13
CA MET A 154 7.84 -8.75 -3.13
C MET A 154 8.49 -7.78 -4.11
N VAL A 155 9.29 -6.84 -3.62
CA VAL A 155 10.06 -5.91 -4.48
C VAL A 155 11.01 -6.68 -5.40
N GLN A 156 11.75 -7.65 -4.85
CA GLN A 156 12.66 -8.50 -5.63
C GLN A 156 11.92 -9.27 -6.73
N ALA A 157 10.78 -9.90 -6.39
CA ALA A 157 9.95 -10.64 -7.35
C ALA A 157 9.43 -9.71 -8.47
N ALA A 158 8.88 -8.56 -8.13
CA ALA A 158 8.39 -7.59 -9.12
C ALA A 158 9.49 -7.19 -10.13
N ARG A 159 10.71 -6.95 -9.66
CA ARG A 159 11.85 -6.59 -10.53
C ARG A 159 12.35 -7.77 -11.34
N LYS A 160 12.56 -8.92 -10.69
CA LYS A 160 13.08 -10.14 -11.35
C LYS A 160 12.20 -10.59 -12.50
N TYR A 161 10.88 -10.59 -12.29
CA TYR A 161 9.91 -11.04 -13.29
C TYR A 161 9.34 -9.90 -14.16
N ASN A 162 9.87 -8.68 -14.01
CA ASN A 162 9.44 -7.48 -14.74
C ASN A 162 7.91 -7.29 -14.71
N ARG A 163 7.33 -7.34 -13.49
CA ARG A 163 5.90 -7.16 -13.27
C ARG A 163 5.57 -5.78 -12.75
N VAL A 164 4.40 -5.29 -13.15
CA VAL A 164 3.80 -4.07 -12.61
C VAL A 164 3.11 -4.44 -11.30
N VAL A 165 3.64 -3.96 -10.17
CA VAL A 165 3.10 -4.25 -8.84
C VAL A 165 2.84 -2.95 -8.10
N GLN A 166 1.56 -2.65 -7.84
CA GLN A 166 1.12 -1.44 -7.16
C GLN A 166 0.60 -1.74 -5.76
N ALA A 167 1.03 -0.94 -4.80
CA ALA A 167 0.54 -0.97 -3.43
C ALA A 167 -0.76 -0.17 -3.28
N GLY A 168 -1.71 -0.65 -2.48
CA GLY A 168 -2.99 0.00 -2.17
C GLY A 168 -2.88 1.23 -1.27
N THR A 169 -1.92 2.12 -1.50
CA THR A 169 -1.79 3.42 -0.84
C THR A 169 -2.40 4.53 -1.71
N GLN A 170 -3.73 4.48 -1.86
CA GLN A 170 -4.50 5.27 -2.82
C GLN A 170 -4.29 6.79 -2.69
N SER A 171 -3.94 7.28 -1.50
CA SER A 171 -3.64 8.69 -1.26
C SER A 171 -2.54 9.25 -2.18
N ARG A 172 -1.63 8.41 -2.69
CA ARG A 172 -0.59 8.82 -3.65
C ARG A 172 -1.14 9.23 -5.01
N SER A 173 -2.36 8.82 -5.34
CA SER A 173 -3.07 9.24 -6.55
C SER A 173 -4.02 10.42 -6.32
N SER A 174 -4.15 10.91 -5.08
CA SER A 174 -4.92 12.10 -4.76
C SER A 174 -4.16 13.36 -5.18
N ARG A 175 -4.79 14.20 -5.99
CA ARG A 175 -4.23 15.50 -6.40
C ARG A 175 -3.92 16.40 -5.23
N LEU A 176 -4.80 16.45 -4.24
CA LEU A 176 -4.55 17.23 -3.03
C LEU A 176 -3.24 16.81 -2.34
N VAL A 177 -3.04 15.49 -2.20
CA VAL A 177 -1.83 14.96 -1.57
C VAL A 177 -0.60 15.22 -2.43
N GLN A 178 -0.71 15.09 -3.76
CA GLN A 178 0.38 15.38 -4.71
C GLN A 178 0.81 16.85 -4.65
N GLU A 179 -0.14 17.79 -4.65
CA GLU A 179 0.13 19.22 -4.53
C GLU A 179 0.71 19.59 -3.16
N ALA A 180 0.19 18.99 -2.07
CA ALA A 180 0.73 19.19 -0.73
C ALA A 180 2.18 18.68 -0.64
N VAL A 181 2.46 17.49 -1.14
CA VAL A 181 3.82 16.93 -1.18
C VAL A 181 4.75 17.79 -2.03
N LYS A 182 4.28 18.24 -3.19
CA LYS A 182 5.05 19.16 -4.02
C LYS A 182 5.39 20.46 -3.28
N PHE A 183 4.41 21.05 -2.59
CA PHE A 183 4.61 22.27 -1.78
C PHE A 183 5.70 22.06 -0.72
N LEU A 184 5.66 20.94 -0.01
CA LEU A 184 6.64 20.59 1.03
C LEU A 184 8.04 20.38 0.44
N GLN A 185 8.13 19.61 -0.66
CA GLN A 185 9.41 19.28 -1.31
C GLN A 185 10.01 20.47 -2.08
N ASP A 186 9.21 21.44 -2.50
CA ASP A 186 9.68 22.72 -3.05
C ASP A 186 10.31 23.64 -1.95
N GLY A 187 10.34 23.20 -0.68
CA GLY A 187 10.92 23.94 0.45
C GLY A 187 10.11 25.15 0.91
N LYS A 188 8.84 25.27 0.52
CA LYS A 188 8.00 26.45 0.83
C LYS A 188 7.64 26.59 2.31
N LEU A 189 7.89 25.56 3.11
CA LEU A 189 7.72 25.57 4.56
C LEU A 189 9.07 25.63 5.30
N GLY A 190 10.19 25.70 4.56
CA GLY A 190 11.54 25.59 5.10
C GLY A 190 11.95 24.15 5.36
N ASP A 191 12.94 23.94 6.24
CA ASP A 191 13.49 22.64 6.57
C ASP A 191 12.56 21.86 7.50
N ILE A 192 11.99 20.75 7.02
CA ILE A 192 11.08 19.91 7.81
C ILE A 192 11.92 19.04 8.74
N TYR A 193 11.76 19.24 10.05
CA TYR A 193 12.48 18.49 11.09
C TYR A 193 11.65 17.39 11.74
N MET A 194 10.31 17.45 11.62
CA MET A 194 9.41 16.45 12.19
C MET A 194 8.15 16.28 11.34
N GLY A 195 7.67 15.04 11.24
CA GLY A 195 6.37 14.71 10.68
C GLY A 195 5.60 13.77 11.60
N ARG A 196 4.28 13.92 11.68
CA ARG A 196 3.43 13.14 12.58
C ARG A 196 2.18 12.66 11.87
N GLY A 197 1.83 11.37 12.03
CA GLY A 197 0.56 10.79 11.62
C GLY A 197 -0.29 10.40 12.82
N ILE A 198 -1.57 10.79 12.83
CA ILE A 198 -2.52 10.46 13.89
C ILE A 198 -3.67 9.63 13.36
N VAL A 199 -4.03 8.56 14.08
CA VAL A 199 -5.22 7.72 13.82
C VAL A 199 -5.99 7.55 15.13
N TYR A 200 -7.06 8.31 15.29
CA TYR A 200 -7.92 8.28 16.49
C TYR A 200 -9.27 7.68 16.13
N ARG A 201 -9.23 6.41 15.73
CA ARG A 201 -10.38 5.69 15.22
C ARG A 201 -10.91 4.70 16.25
N TYR A 202 -12.07 5.01 16.82
CA TYR A 202 -12.72 4.11 17.76
C TYR A 202 -12.91 2.71 17.19
N ARG A 203 -12.50 1.69 17.96
CA ARG A 203 -12.70 0.27 17.68
C ARG A 203 -13.49 -0.34 18.82
N GLY A 204 -14.61 -0.97 18.49
CA GLY A 204 -15.43 -1.66 19.48
C GLY A 204 -14.69 -2.86 20.09
N ASN A 205 -15.09 -3.21 21.30
CA ASN A 205 -14.66 -4.43 21.96
C ASN A 205 -15.14 -5.66 21.16
N ILE A 206 -14.25 -6.60 20.82
CA ILE A 206 -14.63 -7.82 20.10
C ILE A 206 -15.17 -8.93 20.99
N GLY A 207 -15.07 -8.77 22.33
CA GLY A 207 -15.52 -9.77 23.31
C GLY A 207 -14.76 -11.06 23.25
N TYR A 208 -15.33 -12.10 23.85
CA TYR A 208 -14.81 -13.47 23.87
C TYR A 208 -15.66 -14.38 23.00
N THR A 209 -15.02 -15.15 22.13
CA THR A 209 -15.70 -16.09 21.23
C THR A 209 -15.08 -17.47 21.34
N LYS A 210 -15.93 -18.47 21.57
CA LYS A 210 -15.45 -19.87 21.65
C LYS A 210 -15.17 -20.42 20.25
N ASP A 211 -14.22 -21.35 20.18
CA ASP A 211 -13.98 -22.13 18.99
C ASP A 211 -15.24 -22.92 18.60
N SER A 212 -15.48 -23.07 17.31
CA SER A 212 -16.69 -23.70 16.76
C SER A 212 -16.38 -24.48 15.49
N PRO A 213 -17.29 -25.36 15.03
CA PRO A 213 -17.15 -26.01 13.73
C PRO A 213 -17.02 -24.99 12.59
N ILE A 214 -16.23 -25.35 11.58
CA ILE A 214 -16.07 -24.52 10.37
C ILE A 214 -17.42 -24.45 9.66
N PRO A 215 -17.93 -23.25 9.34
CA PRO A 215 -19.18 -23.08 8.59
C PRO A 215 -19.10 -23.72 7.20
N LYS A 216 -20.22 -24.29 6.73
CA LYS A 216 -20.30 -24.84 5.37
C LYS A 216 -19.98 -23.75 4.33
N GLY A 217 -19.15 -24.07 3.36
CA GLY A 217 -18.70 -23.13 2.33
C GLY A 217 -17.53 -22.24 2.74
N VAL A 218 -16.91 -22.46 3.89
CA VAL A 218 -15.67 -21.78 4.33
C VAL A 218 -14.50 -22.73 4.28
N ASN A 219 -13.45 -22.36 3.57
CA ASN A 219 -12.17 -23.08 3.60
C ASN A 219 -11.21 -22.44 4.61
N TRP A 220 -11.32 -22.91 5.87
CA TRP A 220 -10.49 -22.39 6.97
C TRP A 220 -9.00 -22.64 6.79
N ASN A 221 -8.62 -23.75 6.16
CA ASN A 221 -7.22 -24.07 5.88
C ASN A 221 -6.59 -23.04 4.92
N LEU A 222 -7.33 -22.65 3.87
CA LEU A 222 -6.90 -21.60 2.95
C LEU A 222 -6.94 -20.20 3.61
N PHE A 223 -7.92 -19.96 4.51
CA PHE A 223 -7.91 -18.69 5.26
C PHE A 223 -6.64 -18.53 6.08
N LEU A 224 -6.26 -19.55 6.84
CA LEU A 224 -5.03 -19.54 7.64
C LEU A 224 -3.77 -19.41 6.77
N GLY A 225 -3.71 -20.12 5.64
CA GLY A 225 -2.57 -20.03 4.73
C GLY A 225 -1.20 -20.08 5.41
N PRO A 226 -0.38 -19.02 5.30
CA PRO A 226 0.93 -18.93 5.94
C PRO A 226 0.90 -18.86 7.48
N ALA A 227 -0.24 -18.45 8.05
CA ALA A 227 -0.38 -18.32 9.51
C ALA A 227 -0.38 -19.69 10.22
N PRO A 228 0.03 -19.77 11.49
CA PRO A 228 -0.01 -21.01 12.24
C PRO A 228 -1.44 -21.57 12.33
N TYR A 229 -1.54 -22.88 12.50
CA TYR A 229 -2.84 -23.50 12.67
C TYR A 229 -3.49 -23.07 13.98
N ARG A 230 -4.74 -22.63 13.90
CA ARG A 230 -5.65 -22.42 15.03
C ARG A 230 -7.02 -23.03 14.68
N PRO A 231 -7.78 -23.55 15.65
CA PRO A 231 -9.17 -23.94 15.44
C PRO A 231 -9.99 -22.77 14.87
N PHE A 232 -11.08 -23.09 14.17
CA PHE A 232 -11.98 -22.06 13.67
C PHE A 232 -12.65 -21.34 14.83
N ASN A 233 -12.64 -20.02 14.72
CA ASN A 233 -13.29 -19.11 15.64
C ASN A 233 -13.84 -17.95 14.83
N GLU A 234 -15.12 -17.63 14.99
CA GLU A 234 -15.78 -16.58 14.20
C GLU A 234 -15.12 -15.21 14.42
N SER A 235 -14.60 -14.95 15.63
CA SER A 235 -13.87 -13.69 15.93
C SER A 235 -12.51 -13.62 15.21
N ARG A 236 -11.89 -14.74 14.81
CA ARG A 236 -10.66 -14.75 13.99
C ARG A 236 -10.94 -14.69 12.50
N PHE A 237 -12.20 -14.70 12.11
CA PHE A 237 -12.65 -14.68 10.73
C PHE A 237 -13.27 -13.32 10.37
N SER A 238 -13.74 -13.16 9.14
CA SER A 238 -14.41 -11.96 8.62
C SER A 238 -13.56 -10.69 8.73
N TYR A 239 -13.80 -9.83 9.72
CA TYR A 239 -13.11 -8.56 9.91
C TYR A 239 -12.12 -8.58 11.07
N ASN A 240 -12.43 -9.33 12.14
CA ASN A 240 -11.67 -9.26 13.39
C ASN A 240 -10.30 -9.95 13.33
N TRP A 241 -9.96 -10.60 12.22
CA TRP A 241 -8.60 -11.06 11.97
C TRP A 241 -7.55 -9.94 12.16
N HIS A 242 -7.94 -8.70 12.05
CA HIS A 242 -7.12 -7.51 12.32
C HIS A 242 -6.58 -7.43 13.76
N TRP A 243 -7.15 -8.17 14.69
CA TRP A 243 -6.85 -8.05 16.12
C TRP A 243 -6.04 -9.22 16.68
N TYR A 244 -5.52 -10.11 15.79
CA TYR A 244 -4.71 -11.27 16.17
C TYR A 244 -3.33 -11.19 15.52
N TRP A 245 -2.27 -11.43 16.32
CA TRP A 245 -0.89 -11.32 15.84
C TRP A 245 -0.56 -12.21 14.65
N ASP A 246 -1.21 -13.38 14.51
CA ASP A 246 -0.89 -14.32 13.43
C ASP A 246 -1.30 -13.85 12.04
N THR A 247 -2.27 -12.95 11.97
CA THR A 247 -2.92 -12.54 10.71
C THR A 247 -2.85 -11.04 10.43
N SER A 248 -2.48 -10.22 11.43
CA SER A 248 -2.52 -8.76 11.39
C SER A 248 -1.18 -8.11 11.70
N THR A 249 -1.09 -6.86 11.32
CA THR A 249 0.02 -5.94 11.56
C THR A 249 -0.38 -4.78 12.48
N THR A 250 -1.42 -4.97 13.30
CA THR A 250 -2.04 -3.99 14.20
C THR A 250 -2.72 -2.82 13.47
N GLU A 251 -3.23 -1.85 14.22
CA GLU A 251 -3.74 -0.61 13.64
C GLU A 251 -2.65 0.22 12.95
N PHE A 252 -1.37 0.01 13.27
CA PHE A 252 -0.26 0.59 12.49
C PHE A 252 -0.32 0.18 11.04
N GLY A 253 -0.41 -1.12 10.74
CA GLY A 253 -0.54 -1.61 9.36
C GLY A 253 -1.92 -1.34 8.77
N ASN A 254 -2.98 -1.37 9.58
CA ASN A 254 -4.33 -1.16 9.09
C ASN A 254 -4.58 0.29 8.62
N ASN A 255 -4.36 1.31 9.47
CA ASN A 255 -4.56 2.72 9.13
C ASN A 255 -3.29 3.57 9.25
N GLY A 256 -2.41 3.28 10.20
CA GLY A 256 -1.16 4.02 10.39
C GLY A 256 -0.31 4.11 9.12
N VAL A 257 -0.23 3.03 8.35
CA VAL A 257 0.52 2.98 7.09
C VAL A 257 0.07 4.05 6.08
N HIS A 258 -1.23 4.36 5.98
CA HIS A 258 -1.73 5.42 5.08
C HIS A 258 -1.24 6.80 5.47
N LEU A 259 -1.16 7.07 6.78
CA LEU A 259 -0.72 8.37 7.29
C LEU A 259 0.79 8.49 7.16
N MET A 260 1.51 7.46 7.60
CA MET A 260 2.97 7.46 7.56
C MET A 260 3.54 7.39 6.14
N ASP A 261 2.80 6.82 5.18
CA ASP A 261 3.14 6.91 3.76
C ASP A 261 3.12 8.38 3.27
N LYS A 262 2.11 9.17 3.65
CA LYS A 262 2.04 10.60 3.35
C LYS A 262 3.15 11.39 4.05
N VAL A 263 3.41 11.10 5.33
CA VAL A 263 4.50 11.74 6.10
C VAL A 263 5.84 11.46 5.43
N ARG A 264 6.15 10.18 5.16
CA ARG A 264 7.40 9.77 4.52
C ARG A 264 7.58 10.42 3.13
N TRP A 265 6.51 10.47 2.35
CA TRP A 265 6.52 11.07 1.01
C TRP A 265 6.71 12.59 1.08
N GLY A 266 5.97 13.30 1.93
CA GLY A 266 6.10 14.75 2.12
C GLY A 266 7.50 15.16 2.58
N MET A 267 8.11 14.37 3.46
CA MET A 267 9.49 14.58 3.95
C MET A 267 10.57 14.00 3.03
N ASN A 268 10.21 13.49 1.86
CA ASN A 268 11.12 12.88 0.85
C ASN A 268 12.05 11.80 1.43
N LYS A 269 11.58 10.98 2.37
CA LYS A 269 12.40 9.91 2.96
C LYS A 269 12.32 8.64 2.13
N ARG A 270 13.46 8.25 1.56
CA ARG A 270 13.63 7.07 0.70
C ARG A 270 14.49 5.97 1.33
N VAL A 271 14.83 6.13 2.60
CA VAL A 271 15.57 5.18 3.43
C VAL A 271 14.77 4.85 4.68
N HIS A 272 15.10 3.77 5.35
CA HIS A 272 14.51 3.42 6.65
C HIS A 272 15.07 4.30 7.78
N PRO A 273 14.34 4.45 8.91
CA PRO A 273 14.86 5.09 10.10
C PRO A 273 16.01 4.26 10.72
N VAL A 274 16.90 4.92 11.45
CA VAL A 274 18.03 4.28 12.13
C VAL A 274 17.77 3.97 13.61
N LYS A 275 16.78 4.64 14.23
CA LYS A 275 16.36 4.38 15.62
C LYS A 275 14.86 4.36 15.73
N ILE A 276 14.34 3.37 16.44
CA ILE A 276 12.91 3.11 16.58
C ILE A 276 12.55 2.94 18.06
N GLN A 277 11.45 3.55 18.46
CA GLN A 277 10.91 3.49 19.81
C GLN A 277 9.39 3.37 19.71
N CYS A 278 8.78 2.47 20.49
CA CYS A 278 7.33 2.34 20.53
C CYS A 278 6.85 1.95 21.91
N MET A 279 5.78 2.61 22.36
CA MET A 279 5.02 2.25 23.55
C MET A 279 3.54 2.05 23.19
N GLY A 280 2.84 1.27 23.99
CA GLY A 280 1.43 1.02 23.78
C GLY A 280 0.89 -0.03 24.74
N GLY A 281 -0.32 -0.47 24.47
CA GLY A 281 -0.97 -1.52 25.27
C GLY A 281 -2.40 -1.76 24.82
N PHE A 282 -3.03 -2.72 25.47
CA PHE A 282 -4.46 -3.00 25.36
C PHE A 282 -5.15 -2.50 26.64
N PHE A 283 -6.00 -1.49 26.52
CA PHE A 283 -6.58 -0.77 27.65
C PHE A 283 -8.11 -0.72 27.56
N ALA A 284 -8.75 -0.61 28.71
CA ALA A 284 -10.18 -0.29 28.87
C ALA A 284 -11.15 -1.23 28.12
N GLN A 285 -10.70 -2.36 27.65
CA GLN A 285 -11.49 -3.42 27.04
C GLN A 285 -11.03 -4.77 27.57
N ASP A 286 -11.90 -5.77 27.51
CA ASP A 286 -11.63 -7.14 27.91
C ASP A 286 -12.17 -8.08 26.85
N SER A 287 -11.28 -8.79 26.13
CA SER A 287 -11.64 -9.57 24.94
C SER A 287 -10.52 -10.49 24.46
N ASP A 288 -10.80 -11.26 23.42
CA ASP A 288 -9.81 -12.11 22.72
C ASP A 288 -8.78 -11.33 21.88
N GLN A 289 -8.83 -9.99 21.85
CA GLN A 289 -7.88 -9.18 21.08
C GLN A 289 -6.47 -9.32 21.63
N GLU A 290 -5.52 -9.65 20.75
CA GLU A 290 -4.11 -9.86 21.09
C GLU A 290 -3.24 -8.61 20.86
N VAL A 291 -3.62 -7.78 19.87
CA VAL A 291 -2.86 -6.60 19.48
C VAL A 291 -3.23 -5.37 20.31
N PRO A 292 -2.33 -4.40 20.49
CA PRO A 292 -2.64 -3.19 21.25
C PRO A 292 -3.74 -2.34 20.58
N ASN A 293 -4.51 -1.63 21.40
CA ASN A 293 -5.49 -0.64 20.93
C ASN A 293 -5.00 0.81 21.09
N ILE A 294 -3.87 1.01 21.77
CA ILE A 294 -3.15 2.28 21.87
C ILE A 294 -1.68 2.00 21.53
N GLN A 295 -1.11 2.74 20.58
CA GLN A 295 0.31 2.68 20.23
C GLN A 295 0.84 4.06 19.85
N THR A 296 2.06 4.37 20.30
CA THR A 296 2.80 5.58 19.87
C THR A 296 4.22 5.15 19.51
N ALA A 297 4.63 5.43 18.28
CA ALA A 297 5.97 5.12 17.79
C ALA A 297 6.69 6.38 17.30
N ALA A 298 7.99 6.45 17.57
CA ALA A 298 8.90 7.47 17.07
C ALA A 298 10.03 6.82 16.25
N PHE A 299 10.34 7.43 15.12
CA PHE A 299 11.31 6.97 14.14
C PHE A 299 12.32 8.08 13.87
N LYS A 300 13.59 7.88 14.22
CA LYS A 300 14.65 8.84 13.94
C LYS A 300 15.45 8.40 12.72
N TYR A 301 15.67 9.34 11.80
CA TYR A 301 16.49 9.15 10.62
C TYR A 301 17.95 9.57 10.85
N GLU A 302 18.86 9.16 9.97
CA GLU A 302 20.30 9.43 10.07
C GLU A 302 20.60 10.94 10.07
N ASP A 303 19.84 11.72 9.30
CA ASP A 303 19.94 13.20 9.27
C ASP A 303 19.30 13.92 10.47
N GLY A 304 18.86 13.16 11.48
CA GLY A 304 18.30 13.69 12.72
C GLY A 304 16.80 13.97 12.71
N VAL A 305 16.15 13.92 11.55
CA VAL A 305 14.71 14.13 11.39
C VAL A 305 13.91 13.04 12.11
N ILE A 306 12.75 13.42 12.67
CA ILE A 306 11.87 12.51 13.43
C ILE A 306 10.53 12.37 12.73
N MET A 307 10.00 11.14 12.73
CA MET A 307 8.60 10.87 12.42
C MET A 307 7.91 10.22 13.60
N GLU A 308 6.62 10.51 13.77
CA GLU A 308 5.79 9.91 14.80
C GLU A 308 4.50 9.34 14.20
N CYS A 309 4.07 8.21 14.76
CA CYS A 309 2.76 7.62 14.48
C CYS A 309 2.03 7.36 15.79
N GLU A 310 0.83 7.90 15.92
CA GLU A 310 0.01 7.72 17.10
C GLU A 310 -1.33 7.09 16.76
N ILE A 311 -1.65 5.98 17.45
CA ILE A 311 -2.90 5.25 17.34
C ILE A 311 -3.67 5.35 18.66
N ARG A 312 -4.94 5.79 18.58
CA ARG A 312 -5.89 5.73 19.69
C ARG A 312 -7.18 5.09 19.20
N SER A 313 -7.35 3.81 19.50
CA SER A 313 -8.55 3.06 19.08
C SER A 313 -9.67 3.07 20.14
N LEU A 314 -9.53 3.83 21.18
CA LEU A 314 -10.55 4.09 22.20
C LEU A 314 -11.26 5.43 21.95
N PHE A 315 -12.30 5.73 22.73
CA PHE A 315 -12.95 7.05 22.68
C PHE A 315 -11.94 8.12 23.12
N THR A 316 -11.72 9.14 22.29
CA THR A 316 -10.74 10.20 22.51
C THR A 316 -11.17 11.51 21.83
N ASN A 317 -10.46 12.59 22.13
CA ASN A 317 -10.58 13.89 21.47
C ASN A 317 -10.15 13.85 20.01
N SER A 318 -10.37 14.94 19.30
CA SER A 318 -9.72 15.27 18.02
C SER A 318 -8.50 16.18 18.26
N GLU A 319 -7.60 16.22 17.28
CA GLU A 319 -6.56 17.24 17.15
C GLU A 319 -6.77 17.99 15.82
N HIS A 320 -6.70 19.32 15.87
CA HIS A 320 -6.97 20.16 14.72
C HIS A 320 -8.31 19.82 14.04
N ASP A 321 -9.35 19.61 14.87
CA ASP A 321 -10.70 19.18 14.48
C ASP A 321 -10.75 17.87 13.68
N SER A 322 -9.70 17.09 13.72
CA SER A 322 -9.58 15.83 13.01
C SER A 322 -9.21 14.66 13.92
N LYS A 323 -9.64 13.48 13.53
CA LYS A 323 -9.26 12.20 14.14
C LYS A 323 -8.27 11.40 13.28
N GLU A 324 -8.04 11.85 12.04
CA GLU A 324 -7.08 11.24 11.13
C GLU A 324 -6.43 12.33 10.28
N GLY A 325 -5.10 12.43 10.30
CA GLY A 325 -4.38 13.42 9.53
C GLY A 325 -2.87 13.33 9.71
N VAL A 326 -2.15 14.14 8.97
CA VAL A 326 -0.71 14.26 9.10
C VAL A 326 -0.30 15.71 9.33
N PHE A 327 0.74 15.87 10.14
CA PHE A 327 1.33 17.16 10.47
C PHE A 327 2.79 17.19 10.04
N PHE A 328 3.23 18.35 9.58
CA PHE A 328 4.63 18.62 9.22
C PHE A 328 5.09 19.84 9.99
N TYR A 329 6.21 19.75 10.69
CA TYR A 329 6.81 20.82 11.45
C TYR A 329 8.14 21.21 10.81
N ALA A 330 8.32 22.49 10.51
CA ALA A 330 9.45 22.99 9.75
C ALA A 330 9.96 24.34 10.26
N SER A 331 11.07 24.83 9.72
CA SER A 331 11.74 26.05 10.20
C SER A 331 10.93 27.33 10.01
N GLU A 332 10.03 27.36 9.01
CA GLU A 332 9.22 28.54 8.70
C GLU A 332 7.77 28.42 9.17
N GLY A 333 7.41 27.30 9.81
CA GLY A 333 6.06 27.05 10.30
C GLY A 333 5.69 25.57 10.37
N TRP A 334 4.40 25.29 10.27
CA TRP A 334 3.90 23.92 10.27
C TRP A 334 2.74 23.77 9.28
N ALA A 335 2.41 22.52 8.92
CA ALA A 335 1.31 22.23 8.03
C ALA A 335 0.49 21.03 8.52
N TYR A 336 -0.80 21.04 8.18
CA TYR A 336 -1.74 19.95 8.37
C TYR A 336 -2.27 19.48 7.02
N LEU A 337 -2.26 18.16 6.78
CA LEU A 337 -2.89 17.53 5.63
C LEU A 337 -3.98 16.56 6.11
N GLY A 338 -5.22 16.98 5.95
CA GLY A 338 -6.42 16.18 6.19
C GLY A 338 -6.99 15.53 4.94
N GLY A 339 -8.26 15.10 5.03
CA GLY A 339 -8.93 14.44 3.90
C GLY A 339 -9.35 15.37 2.76
N ARG A 340 -9.51 16.68 3.03
CA ARG A 340 -10.05 17.65 2.06
C ARG A 340 -9.19 18.87 1.85
N GLU A 341 -8.23 19.12 2.73
CA GLU A 341 -7.42 20.35 2.76
C GLU A 341 -5.99 20.05 3.19
N PHE A 342 -5.07 20.83 2.63
CA PHE A 342 -3.73 21.04 3.13
C PHE A 342 -3.64 22.50 3.58
N GLN A 343 -3.39 22.70 4.85
CA GLN A 343 -3.33 24.03 5.50
C GLN A 343 -1.93 24.26 6.01
N THR A 344 -1.43 25.51 5.84
CA THR A 344 -0.14 25.90 6.39
C THR A 344 -0.30 27.05 7.37
N TYR A 345 0.59 27.09 8.35
CA TYR A 345 0.68 28.11 9.39
C TYR A 345 2.13 28.56 9.43
N LEU A 346 2.34 29.83 9.09
CA LEU A 346 3.67 30.41 9.00
C LEU A 346 3.97 31.21 10.24
N GLY A 347 5.23 31.35 10.60
CA GLY A 347 5.63 32.19 11.71
C GLY A 347 6.98 31.81 12.28
N LYS A 348 7.70 32.83 12.69
CA LYS A 348 8.95 32.69 13.43
C LYS A 348 8.74 33.16 14.87
N GLY A 349 9.13 32.31 15.81
CA GLY A 349 8.99 32.64 17.24
C GLY A 349 7.59 32.34 17.77
N ARG A 350 6.93 33.32 18.40
CA ARG A 350 5.68 33.11 19.15
C ARG A 350 4.41 33.51 18.39
N LYS A 351 4.53 34.07 17.19
CA LYS A 351 3.39 34.54 16.41
C LYS A 351 3.15 33.60 15.23
N GLU A 352 1.97 33.04 15.16
CA GLU A 352 1.48 32.22 14.07
C GLU A 352 0.58 33.05 13.17
N GLU A 353 0.72 32.90 11.86
CA GLU A 353 -0.13 33.52 10.86
C GLU A 353 -0.60 32.44 9.86
N PRO A 354 -1.87 32.46 9.39
CA PRO A 354 -2.31 31.58 8.34
C PRO A 354 -1.46 31.74 7.07
N GLY A 355 -1.00 30.60 6.55
CA GLY A 355 -0.28 30.53 5.29
C GLY A 355 -1.15 30.03 4.14
N PRO A 356 -0.56 29.67 2.99
CA PRO A 356 -1.28 29.10 1.86
C PRO A 356 -2.06 27.86 2.23
N THR A 357 -3.29 27.77 1.71
CA THR A 357 -4.17 26.61 1.85
C THR A 357 -4.46 26.03 0.48
N ILE A 358 -4.43 24.71 0.33
CA ILE A 358 -4.85 23.99 -0.86
C ILE A 358 -6.10 23.19 -0.50
N SER A 359 -7.23 23.51 -1.12
CA SER A 359 -8.48 22.78 -0.94
C SER A 359 -8.75 21.87 -2.13
N TYR A 360 -9.27 20.67 -1.88
CA TYR A 360 -9.65 19.76 -2.95
C TYR A 360 -10.66 20.38 -3.94
N LYS A 361 -11.49 21.32 -3.47
CA LYS A 361 -12.49 22.01 -4.30
C LYS A 361 -11.87 22.96 -5.34
N ASP A 362 -10.67 23.46 -5.06
CA ASP A 362 -9.98 24.45 -5.90
C ASP A 362 -9.09 23.79 -6.97
N LEU A 363 -8.95 22.47 -6.88
CA LEU A 363 -8.17 21.69 -7.85
C LEU A 363 -9.02 21.40 -9.09
N ALA A 364 -8.54 21.80 -10.25
CA ALA A 364 -9.23 21.51 -11.51
C ALA A 364 -9.41 20.01 -11.75
N PRO A 365 -10.54 19.54 -12.32
CA PRO A 365 -10.71 18.14 -12.72
C PRO A 365 -9.59 17.69 -13.68
N VAL A 366 -9.22 16.41 -13.64
CA VAL A 366 -8.26 15.83 -14.59
C VAL A 366 -9.02 15.26 -15.78
N GLU A 367 -8.58 15.55 -17.01
CA GLU A 367 -9.22 15.02 -18.24
C GLU A 367 -9.29 13.48 -18.31
N SER A 368 -8.42 12.78 -17.54
CA SER A 368 -8.39 11.31 -17.46
C SER A 368 -9.28 10.71 -16.38
N GLU A 369 -10.05 11.53 -15.64
CA GLU A 369 -10.92 11.01 -14.58
C GLU A 369 -12.11 10.25 -15.17
N ILE A 370 -12.25 8.99 -14.76
CA ILE A 370 -13.44 8.20 -15.01
C ILE A 370 -14.38 8.38 -13.81
N LYS A 371 -15.58 8.90 -14.05
CA LYS A 371 -16.55 9.17 -12.98
C LYS A 371 -16.80 7.94 -12.11
N GLY A 372 -16.51 8.07 -10.83
CA GLY A 372 -16.74 7.02 -9.83
C GLY A 372 -15.71 5.88 -9.87
N VAL A 373 -14.52 6.15 -10.43
CA VAL A 373 -13.33 5.29 -10.36
C VAL A 373 -12.24 6.05 -9.60
N ASP A 374 -11.61 5.39 -8.64
CA ASP A 374 -10.47 5.95 -7.94
C ASP A 374 -9.27 6.04 -8.92
N PRO A 375 -8.63 7.20 -9.08
CA PRO A 375 -7.50 7.40 -10.00
C PRO A 375 -6.34 6.42 -9.82
N HIS A 376 -6.25 5.81 -8.64
CA HIS A 376 -5.22 4.83 -8.32
C HIS A 376 -5.35 3.56 -9.16
N TYR A 377 -6.58 3.08 -9.41
CA TYR A 377 -6.83 1.93 -10.27
C TYR A 377 -6.58 2.26 -11.74
N ILE A 378 -6.89 3.50 -12.17
CA ILE A 378 -6.59 3.97 -13.54
C ILE A 378 -5.09 3.97 -13.76
N ASN A 379 -4.31 4.54 -12.82
CA ASN A 379 -2.84 4.54 -12.88
C ASN A 379 -2.25 3.13 -12.96
N PHE A 380 -2.78 2.17 -12.19
CA PHE A 380 -2.36 0.77 -12.27
C PHE A 380 -2.55 0.20 -13.67
N ILE A 381 -3.76 0.33 -14.23
CA ILE A 381 -4.09 -0.20 -15.56
C ILE A 381 -3.26 0.47 -16.66
N ASP A 382 -3.02 1.78 -16.59
CA ASP A 382 -2.17 2.50 -17.54
C ASP A 382 -0.72 2.01 -17.50
N CYS A 383 -0.21 1.70 -16.30
CA CYS A 383 1.12 1.12 -16.12
C CYS A 383 1.20 -0.33 -16.63
N VAL A 384 0.14 -1.13 -16.44
CA VAL A 384 0.04 -2.48 -17.01
C VAL A 384 0.06 -2.42 -18.53
N ARG A 385 -0.72 -1.53 -19.17
CA ARG A 385 -0.76 -1.33 -20.63
C ARG A 385 0.56 -0.86 -21.20
N SER A 386 1.20 0.11 -20.53
CA SER A 386 2.45 0.71 -21.00
C SER A 386 3.69 -0.10 -20.63
N ARG A 387 3.57 -1.11 -19.78
CA ARG A 387 4.66 -1.87 -19.16
C ARG A 387 5.67 -0.99 -18.40
N ARG A 388 5.26 0.21 -17.95
CA ARG A 388 6.11 1.19 -17.26
C ARG A 388 5.78 1.23 -15.77
N TRP A 389 6.29 0.27 -15.00
CA TRP A 389 6.13 0.25 -13.54
C TRP A 389 6.68 1.51 -12.86
N GLN A 390 7.65 2.20 -13.49
CA GLN A 390 8.23 3.46 -13.00
C GLN A 390 7.20 4.60 -12.92
N ASN A 391 6.08 4.50 -13.63
CA ASN A 391 4.99 5.48 -13.64
C ASN A 391 3.90 5.15 -12.61
N LEU A 392 4.05 4.10 -11.82
CA LEU A 392 3.15 3.81 -10.71
C LEU A 392 3.23 4.90 -9.65
N ASN A 393 2.08 5.41 -9.23
CA ASN A 393 2.01 6.36 -8.11
C ASN A 393 2.43 5.72 -6.78
N ALA A 394 2.20 4.42 -6.64
CA ALA A 394 2.56 3.62 -5.48
C ALA A 394 3.24 2.31 -5.91
N ASP A 395 4.44 2.40 -6.46
CA ASP A 395 5.24 1.20 -6.74
C ASP A 395 5.42 0.35 -5.48
N ILE A 396 5.59 -0.96 -5.66
CA ILE A 396 5.73 -1.89 -4.53
C ILE A 396 6.88 -1.53 -3.58
N LEU A 397 7.95 -0.88 -4.07
CA LEU A 397 9.03 -0.39 -3.21
C LEU A 397 8.50 0.69 -2.25
N GLU A 398 7.66 1.61 -2.73
CA GLU A 398 7.05 2.64 -1.88
C GLU A 398 6.12 2.00 -0.83
N GLY A 399 5.33 1.00 -1.25
CA GLY A 399 4.50 0.20 -0.36
C GLY A 399 5.31 -0.53 0.70
N HIS A 400 6.41 -1.17 0.31
CA HIS A 400 7.34 -1.83 1.22
C HIS A 400 7.93 -0.85 2.25
N MET A 401 8.47 0.30 1.79
CA MET A 401 9.11 1.28 2.67
C MET A 401 8.15 1.80 3.74
N SER A 402 6.91 2.09 3.38
CA SER A 402 5.90 2.60 4.33
C SER A 402 5.38 1.50 5.26
N THR A 403 5.19 0.27 4.74
CA THR A 403 4.79 -0.89 5.56
C THR A 403 5.90 -1.31 6.52
N ALA A 404 7.16 -1.34 6.06
CA ALA A 404 8.32 -1.68 6.88
C ALA A 404 8.45 -0.78 8.12
N MET A 405 8.18 0.52 7.98
CA MET A 405 8.19 1.45 9.12
C MET A 405 7.17 1.02 10.19
N MET A 406 5.98 0.55 9.78
CA MET A 406 4.96 0.05 10.70
C MET A 406 5.41 -1.27 11.37
N HIS A 407 6.07 -2.15 10.63
CA HIS A 407 6.67 -3.36 11.21
C HIS A 407 7.75 -3.03 12.24
N LEU A 408 8.65 -2.09 11.94
CA LEU A 408 9.69 -1.65 12.88
C LEU A 408 9.06 -1.10 14.18
N GLY A 409 7.97 -0.34 14.10
CA GLY A 409 7.21 0.12 15.25
C GLY A 409 6.61 -1.04 16.06
N ASN A 410 6.01 -2.03 15.40
CA ASN A 410 5.47 -3.23 16.06
C ASN A 410 6.56 -4.07 16.72
N ILE A 411 7.74 -4.19 16.12
CA ILE A 411 8.88 -4.91 16.71
C ILE A 411 9.38 -4.19 17.95
N ALA A 412 9.54 -2.86 17.90
CA ALA A 412 9.92 -2.07 19.07
C ALA A 412 8.89 -2.18 20.21
N TYR A 413 7.59 -2.22 19.90
CA TYR A 413 6.54 -2.48 20.89
C TYR A 413 6.67 -3.88 21.52
N ARG A 414 6.82 -4.93 20.70
CA ARG A 414 6.88 -6.33 21.17
C ARG A 414 8.13 -6.62 22.01
N THR A 415 9.26 -6.00 21.67
CA THR A 415 10.51 -6.14 22.42
C THR A 415 10.59 -5.23 23.65
N GLY A 416 9.76 -4.19 23.72
CA GLY A 416 9.76 -3.21 24.81
C GLY A 416 11.03 -2.37 24.88
N ARG A 417 11.80 -2.27 23.78
CA ARG A 417 13.12 -1.61 23.74
C ARG A 417 13.17 -0.53 22.67
N THR A 418 14.08 0.42 22.86
CA THR A 418 14.56 1.28 21.78
C THR A 418 15.53 0.49 20.92
N LEU A 419 15.25 0.40 19.62
CA LEU A 419 16.00 -0.42 18.68
C LEU A 419 16.87 0.44 17.74
N THR A 420 18.06 -0.06 17.40
CA THR A 420 18.93 0.52 16.38
C THR A 420 18.88 -0.34 15.12
N PHE A 421 18.62 0.29 13.97
CA PHE A 421 18.38 -0.40 12.71
C PHE A 421 19.35 0.07 11.64
N ASN A 422 19.90 -0.87 10.88
CA ASN A 422 20.69 -0.57 9.69
C ASN A 422 19.75 -0.48 8.47
N PRO A 423 19.56 0.72 7.91
CA PRO A 423 18.59 0.94 6.83
C PRO A 423 18.99 0.29 5.49
N TYR A 424 20.25 -0.11 5.32
CA TYR A 424 20.77 -0.70 4.08
C TYR A 424 20.69 -2.22 4.08
N SER A 425 20.99 -2.86 5.22
CA SER A 425 20.89 -4.32 5.37
C SER A 425 19.51 -4.76 5.83
N GLU A 426 18.64 -3.83 6.22
CA GLU A 426 17.31 -4.07 6.81
C GLU A 426 17.36 -5.03 8.00
N ARG A 427 18.33 -4.80 8.91
CA ARG A 427 18.49 -5.60 10.12
C ARG A 427 18.74 -4.70 11.34
N PHE A 428 18.30 -5.17 12.48
CA PHE A 428 18.66 -4.55 13.76
C PHE A 428 20.12 -4.86 14.09
N ILE A 429 20.81 -3.85 14.62
CA ILE A 429 22.23 -3.94 14.98
C ILE A 429 22.33 -4.59 16.37
N ASP A 430 23.09 -5.68 16.46
CA ASP A 430 23.39 -6.41 17.69
C ASP A 430 22.15 -6.81 18.51
N ASP A 431 21.02 -7.14 17.83
CA ASP A 431 19.77 -7.52 18.47
C ASP A 431 19.10 -8.69 17.72
N ASP A 432 19.49 -9.93 18.04
CA ASP A 432 18.98 -11.13 17.39
C ASP A 432 17.49 -11.38 17.74
N ASP A 433 17.03 -11.00 18.92
CA ASP A 433 15.62 -11.10 19.30
C ASP A 433 14.77 -10.20 18.41
N ALA A 434 15.13 -8.93 18.25
CA ALA A 434 14.44 -8.04 17.30
C ALA A 434 14.53 -8.53 15.85
N ASN A 435 15.69 -9.08 15.44
CA ASN A 435 15.90 -9.64 14.11
C ASN A 435 15.00 -10.87 13.83
N SER A 436 14.62 -11.64 14.86
CA SER A 436 13.71 -12.78 14.71
C SER A 436 12.32 -12.38 14.21
N TYR A 437 11.87 -11.16 14.51
CA TYR A 437 10.58 -10.61 14.06
C TYR A 437 10.60 -10.04 12.63
N LEU A 438 11.76 -9.94 11.99
CA LEU A 438 11.83 -9.48 10.59
C LEU A 438 11.24 -10.47 9.61
N THR A 439 11.09 -11.72 10.01
CA THR A 439 10.45 -12.81 9.28
C THR A 439 9.49 -13.57 10.19
N ARG A 440 8.96 -14.68 9.72
CA ARG A 440 8.08 -15.57 10.50
C ARG A 440 8.29 -17.03 10.11
N GLU A 441 7.86 -17.94 10.97
CA GLU A 441 7.66 -19.34 10.58
C GLU A 441 6.42 -19.45 9.70
N TYR A 442 6.53 -20.23 8.63
CA TYR A 442 5.46 -20.44 7.67
C TYR A 442 4.85 -21.82 7.82
N ARG A 443 3.52 -21.89 7.86
CA ARG A 443 2.81 -23.15 7.79
C ARG A 443 2.88 -23.71 6.37
N GLN A 444 3.43 -24.92 6.26
CA GLN A 444 3.54 -25.62 4.97
C GLN A 444 2.16 -25.97 4.39
N PRO A 445 1.96 -25.93 3.05
CA PRO A 445 2.95 -25.59 2.01
C PRO A 445 3.03 -24.08 1.68
N TYR A 446 2.50 -23.19 2.53
CA TYR A 446 2.32 -21.76 2.27
C TYR A 446 3.54 -20.92 2.70
N ALA A 447 4.72 -21.33 2.29
CA ALA A 447 5.95 -20.62 2.66
C ALA A 447 6.36 -19.59 1.61
N VAL A 448 6.71 -18.38 2.06
CA VAL A 448 7.38 -17.41 1.21
C VAL A 448 8.80 -17.93 0.90
N PRO A 449 9.18 -18.07 -0.39
CA PRO A 449 10.46 -18.67 -0.75
C PRO A 449 11.64 -17.85 -0.22
N ASN A 450 12.75 -18.52 0.11
CA ASN A 450 13.96 -17.85 0.56
C ASN A 450 14.59 -17.02 -0.57
N GLU A 451 14.53 -17.54 -1.80
CA GLU A 451 14.95 -16.84 -3.02
C GLU A 451 13.73 -16.71 -3.96
N VAL A 452 13.55 -15.54 -4.53
CA VAL A 452 12.47 -15.23 -5.48
C VAL A 452 12.97 -15.13 -6.91
#